data_d536d0c17e71a3141cba6eddd0542110
#
_entry.id   d536d0c17e71a3141cba6eddd0542110
#
_cell.length_a   1.000
_cell.length_b   1.000
_cell.length_c   1.000
_cell.angle_alpha   90.00
_cell.angle_beta   90.00
_cell.angle_gamma   90.00
#
_symmetry.space_group_name_H-M   'P 1'
#
loop_
_entity.id
_entity.type
_entity.pdbx_description
1 polymer ?
#
loop_
_entity_poly.entity_id
_entity_poly.type
_entity_poly.pdbx_seq_one_letter_code
_entity_poly.pdbx_strand_id
1 'polypeptide(L)'
;LGDLGFDYHYIMAATGDRVPCVFIENGQVANYDESAPIEVSYVHHFEGEPTGKENPELLYNLKSSHGHDMAIVNGIGRIGYMKGGEKALWKDENIADSITSHAIDFIKQHQDEPFFMYFATNDVHVPRFPHERFRGKTGMGHRGDAIAQFDWCVGELMKTLKELRLDKNTLIILSSDNGAVVDDGYDDQAEDLLNGHQPSGPWRGNKYSAFEGGTAIPAIVHWPNGVKGGKTSDVLMSQIDWIASLGSLIQAKFPKGSAIDSRNRLGNLLGTDNNHRPWVIEQAANTAFSMRYIDWKYIDPHDGPKM
;
A
#
# COMPACT_ATOMS: atom_id res chain seq x y z
N LEU A 1 -15.92 -6.40 0.11
CA LEU A 1 -15.89 -4.94 0.06
C LEU A 1 -17.26 -4.34 -0.23
N GLY A 2 -18.11 -5.01 -1.03
CA GLY A 2 -19.50 -4.60 -1.24
C GLY A 2 -20.27 -4.42 0.08
N ASP A 3 -20.12 -5.34 1.04
CA ASP A 3 -20.72 -5.25 2.38
C ASP A 3 -20.21 -4.04 3.21
N LEU A 4 -19.08 -3.46 2.82
CA LEU A 4 -18.53 -2.24 3.40
C LEU A 4 -18.98 -0.96 2.67
N GLY A 5 -19.84 -1.09 1.65
CA GLY A 5 -20.42 0.02 0.90
C GLY A 5 -19.62 0.47 -0.33
N PHE A 6 -18.68 -0.33 -0.82
CA PHE A 6 -18.03 -0.06 -2.11
C PHE A 6 -18.85 -0.66 -3.26
N ASP A 7 -19.25 0.17 -4.20
CA ASP A 7 -20.05 -0.23 -5.38
C ASP A 7 -19.22 -0.99 -6.41
N TYR A 8 -17.93 -0.71 -6.48
CA TYR A 8 -16.96 -1.37 -7.35
C TYR A 8 -15.67 -1.67 -6.59
N HIS A 9 -15.06 -2.80 -6.87
CA HIS A 9 -13.70 -3.09 -6.40
C HIS A 9 -12.95 -4.01 -7.36
N TYR A 10 -11.68 -3.65 -7.58
CA TYR A 10 -10.69 -4.45 -8.26
C TYR A 10 -9.44 -4.48 -7.38
N ILE A 11 -9.13 -5.63 -6.83
CA ILE A 11 -8.11 -5.77 -5.79
C ILE A 11 -7.26 -7.01 -6.01
N MET A 12 -6.08 -7.01 -5.44
CA MET A 12 -5.31 -8.24 -5.24
C MET A 12 -5.99 -9.08 -4.15
N ALA A 13 -6.04 -10.39 -4.33
CA ALA A 13 -6.65 -11.29 -3.35
C ALA A 13 -5.86 -11.36 -2.03
N ALA A 14 -4.53 -11.15 -2.13
CA ALA A 14 -3.59 -11.05 -1.02
C ALA A 14 -2.55 -9.98 -1.37
N THR A 15 -1.51 -9.80 -0.53
CA THR A 15 -0.35 -8.98 -0.89
C THR A 15 0.50 -9.66 -1.97
N GLY A 16 1.34 -8.90 -2.70
CA GLY A 16 2.14 -9.42 -3.80
C GLY A 16 3.04 -10.60 -3.43
N ASP A 17 3.48 -10.67 -2.20
CA ASP A 17 4.34 -11.72 -1.64
C ASP A 17 3.59 -13.00 -1.23
N ARG A 18 2.24 -13.01 -1.30
CA ARG A 18 1.39 -14.11 -0.82
C ARG A 18 0.47 -14.66 -1.89
N VAL A 19 0.14 -15.94 -1.73
CA VAL A 19 -0.91 -16.59 -2.53
C VAL A 19 -2.31 -16.29 -1.99
N PRO A 20 -3.37 -16.31 -2.82
CA PRO A 20 -3.36 -16.55 -4.26
C PRO A 20 -2.95 -15.32 -5.07
N CYS A 21 -2.16 -15.54 -6.11
CA CYS A 21 -1.63 -14.47 -6.97
C CYS A 21 -2.64 -14.11 -8.08
N VAL A 22 -3.82 -13.65 -7.70
CA VAL A 22 -4.94 -13.34 -8.60
C VAL A 22 -5.62 -12.03 -8.22
N PHE A 23 -6.25 -11.39 -9.20
CA PHE A 23 -7.14 -10.25 -8.94
C PHE A 23 -8.55 -10.72 -8.63
N ILE A 24 -9.22 -9.95 -7.78
CA ILE A 24 -10.65 -10.08 -7.48
C ILE A 24 -11.36 -8.84 -8.00
N GLU A 25 -12.33 -9.04 -8.87
CA GLU A 25 -13.23 -8.00 -9.34
C GLU A 25 -14.65 -8.28 -8.88
N ASN A 26 -15.24 -7.35 -8.13
CA ASN A 26 -16.61 -7.45 -7.61
C ASN A 26 -16.93 -8.81 -6.94
N GLY A 27 -15.96 -9.33 -6.17
CA GLY A 27 -16.09 -10.57 -5.42
C GLY A 27 -15.84 -11.86 -6.22
N GLN A 28 -15.46 -11.75 -7.48
CA GLN A 28 -15.11 -12.88 -8.33
C GLN A 28 -13.62 -12.85 -8.70
N VAL A 29 -13.00 -14.01 -8.83
CA VAL A 29 -11.64 -14.09 -9.36
C VAL A 29 -11.65 -13.68 -10.83
N ALA A 30 -10.86 -12.67 -11.19
CA ALA A 30 -10.74 -12.25 -12.58
C ALA A 30 -10.14 -13.37 -13.45
N ASN A 31 -10.72 -13.61 -14.62
CA ASN A 31 -10.30 -14.65 -15.56
C ASN A 31 -10.33 -16.08 -14.97
N TYR A 32 -11.22 -16.33 -14.00
CA TYR A 32 -11.35 -17.66 -13.41
C TYR A 32 -11.73 -18.72 -14.45
N ASP A 33 -11.08 -19.88 -14.35
CA ASP A 33 -11.36 -21.05 -15.17
C ASP A 33 -11.83 -22.21 -14.29
N GLU A 34 -13.09 -22.61 -14.40
CA GLU A 34 -13.66 -23.70 -13.62
C GLU A 34 -12.98 -25.04 -13.88
N SER A 35 -12.33 -25.22 -15.05
CA SER A 35 -11.58 -26.45 -15.38
C SER A 35 -10.23 -26.56 -14.66
N ALA A 36 -9.73 -25.47 -14.09
CA ALA A 36 -8.48 -25.39 -13.34
C ALA A 36 -8.71 -24.64 -12.01
N PRO A 37 -9.43 -25.25 -11.04
CA PRO A 37 -9.79 -24.60 -9.79
C PRO A 37 -8.55 -24.21 -8.99
N ILE A 38 -8.63 -23.07 -8.30
CA ILE A 38 -7.57 -22.55 -7.45
C ILE A 38 -7.68 -23.19 -6.06
N GLU A 39 -6.62 -23.81 -5.62
CA GLU A 39 -6.47 -24.28 -4.24
C GLU A 39 -5.33 -23.54 -3.56
N VAL A 40 -5.55 -23.13 -2.30
CA VAL A 40 -4.59 -22.38 -1.49
C VAL A 40 -4.46 -22.97 -0.10
N SER A 41 -3.23 -23.05 0.38
CA SER A 41 -2.94 -23.45 1.76
C SER A 41 -1.76 -22.65 2.33
N TYR A 42 -1.89 -22.23 3.58
CA TYR A 42 -0.77 -21.64 4.35
C TYR A 42 -0.14 -22.64 5.34
N VAL A 43 -0.60 -23.90 5.31
CA VAL A 43 -0.21 -24.93 6.30
C VAL A 43 0.51 -26.10 5.64
N HIS A 44 0.06 -26.54 4.49
CA HIS A 44 0.60 -27.73 3.84
C HIS A 44 0.81 -27.53 2.34
N HIS A 45 1.88 -28.11 1.87
CA HIS A 45 2.29 -28.13 0.49
C HIS A 45 1.39 -29.07 -0.34
N PHE A 46 1.15 -28.73 -1.59
CA PHE A 46 0.45 -29.57 -2.54
C PHE A 46 1.44 -30.52 -3.23
N GLU A 47 1.16 -31.81 -3.24
CA GLU A 47 2.00 -32.81 -3.87
C GLU A 47 2.21 -32.53 -5.36
N GLY A 48 3.45 -32.57 -5.82
CA GLY A 48 3.83 -32.33 -7.20
C GLY A 48 4.07 -30.85 -7.57
N GLU A 49 3.66 -29.90 -6.73
CA GLU A 49 3.93 -28.49 -6.98
C GLU A 49 5.37 -28.11 -6.53
N PRO A 50 6.15 -27.36 -7.34
CA PRO A 50 7.50 -26.94 -6.91
C PRO A 50 7.43 -25.84 -5.86
N THR A 51 8.45 -25.82 -4.99
CA THR A 51 8.65 -24.74 -4.01
C THR A 51 9.95 -23.99 -4.25
N GLY A 52 10.00 -22.72 -3.89
CA GLY A 52 11.22 -21.92 -3.98
C GLY A 52 12.36 -22.48 -3.13
N LYS A 53 12.01 -23.16 -2.03
CA LYS A 53 12.96 -23.82 -1.14
C LYS A 53 13.62 -25.04 -1.76
N GLU A 54 12.84 -25.89 -2.44
CA GLU A 54 13.30 -27.15 -3.02
C GLU A 54 13.81 -26.97 -4.45
N ASN A 55 13.32 -25.95 -5.14
CA ASN A 55 13.60 -25.68 -6.55
C ASN A 55 14.07 -24.22 -6.77
N PRO A 56 15.16 -23.76 -6.12
CA PRO A 56 15.60 -22.38 -6.21
C PRO A 56 16.01 -21.95 -7.62
N GLU A 57 16.30 -22.88 -8.51
CA GLU A 57 16.57 -22.62 -9.92
C GLU A 57 15.35 -22.13 -10.70
N LEU A 58 14.14 -22.38 -10.18
CA LEU A 58 12.88 -21.88 -10.76
C LEU A 58 12.55 -20.45 -10.35
N LEU A 59 13.31 -19.86 -9.44
CA LEU A 59 13.21 -18.45 -9.05
C LEU A 59 14.01 -17.57 -10.01
N TYR A 60 13.63 -17.58 -11.29
CA TYR A 60 14.39 -16.92 -12.35
C TYR A 60 14.16 -15.41 -12.45
N ASN A 61 13.08 -14.89 -11.89
CA ASN A 61 12.77 -13.45 -11.88
C ASN A 61 13.25 -12.75 -10.61
N LEU A 62 12.98 -13.33 -9.44
CA LEU A 62 13.41 -12.76 -8.17
C LEU A 62 13.58 -13.88 -7.13
N LYS A 63 14.76 -13.94 -6.54
CA LYS A 63 15.08 -14.90 -5.49
C LYS A 63 14.60 -14.39 -4.13
N SER A 64 14.26 -15.31 -3.25
CA SER A 64 14.00 -15.01 -1.84
C SER A 64 15.31 -14.85 -1.08
N SER A 65 15.44 -13.83 -0.24
CA SER A 65 16.52 -13.70 0.74
C SER A 65 16.17 -14.50 2.00
N HIS A 66 14.91 -14.43 2.43
CA HIS A 66 14.38 -15.22 3.54
C HIS A 66 12.85 -15.34 3.45
N GLY A 67 12.29 -16.47 3.88
CA GLY A 67 10.86 -16.65 4.18
C GLY A 67 9.87 -16.67 3.01
N HIS A 68 10.18 -16.25 1.82
CA HIS A 68 9.28 -16.18 0.67
C HIS A 68 9.62 -17.29 -0.35
N ASP A 69 9.70 -18.53 0.14
CA ASP A 69 10.25 -19.67 -0.60
C ASP A 69 9.29 -20.86 -0.72
N MET A 70 7.97 -20.62 -0.53
CA MET A 70 6.93 -21.64 -0.69
C MET A 70 6.52 -21.75 -2.17
N ALA A 71 5.27 -21.44 -2.54
CA ALA A 71 4.86 -21.52 -3.95
C ALA A 71 5.70 -20.61 -4.86
N ILE A 72 5.86 -21.03 -6.12
CA ILE A 72 6.52 -20.25 -7.17
C ILE A 72 5.47 -19.77 -8.16
N VAL A 73 5.35 -18.45 -8.31
CA VAL A 73 4.49 -17.85 -9.33
C VAL A 73 5.30 -16.83 -10.12
N ASN A 74 5.29 -16.96 -11.45
CA ASN A 74 6.07 -16.11 -12.37
C ASN A 74 7.57 -16.08 -12.06
N GLY A 75 8.16 -17.19 -11.58
CA GLY A 75 9.56 -17.25 -11.21
C GLY A 75 9.92 -16.43 -9.97
N ILE A 76 8.95 -16.19 -9.10
CA ILE A 76 9.08 -15.48 -7.82
C ILE A 76 8.47 -16.33 -6.73
N GLY A 77 9.18 -16.52 -5.62
CA GLY A 77 8.71 -17.25 -4.46
C GLY A 77 7.65 -16.48 -3.68
N ARG A 78 6.72 -17.19 -3.05
CA ARG A 78 5.60 -16.60 -2.29
C ARG A 78 5.50 -17.23 -0.91
N ILE A 79 4.79 -16.57 -0.02
CA ILE A 79 4.32 -17.13 1.25
C ILE A 79 3.01 -17.89 0.97
N GLY A 80 2.93 -19.15 1.44
CA GLY A 80 1.82 -20.05 1.20
C GLY A 80 1.99 -20.88 -0.08
N TYR A 81 1.11 -21.85 -0.25
CA TYR A 81 1.10 -22.80 -1.35
C TYR A 81 -0.16 -22.63 -2.17
N MET A 82 -0.05 -22.76 -3.48
CA MET A 82 -1.21 -22.73 -4.40
C MET A 82 -0.99 -23.68 -5.57
N LYS A 83 -2.08 -24.15 -6.14
CA LYS A 83 -2.10 -24.86 -7.43
C LYS A 83 -3.32 -24.46 -8.24
N GLY A 84 -3.28 -24.69 -9.54
CA GLY A 84 -4.33 -24.32 -10.46
C GLY A 84 -4.44 -22.82 -10.72
N GLY A 85 -5.45 -22.44 -11.48
CA GLY A 85 -5.76 -21.04 -11.74
C GLY A 85 -4.82 -20.33 -12.71
N GLU A 86 -4.11 -21.04 -13.58
CA GLU A 86 -3.07 -20.50 -14.45
C GLU A 86 -3.53 -19.31 -15.29
N LYS A 87 -4.80 -19.30 -15.74
CA LYS A 87 -5.37 -18.20 -16.52
C LYS A 87 -5.68 -16.95 -15.68
N ALA A 88 -5.88 -17.14 -14.38
CA ALA A 88 -6.20 -16.06 -13.45
C ALA A 88 -4.97 -15.41 -12.83
N LEU A 89 -3.79 -16.05 -12.90
CA LEU A 89 -2.55 -15.53 -12.33
C LEU A 89 -2.20 -14.18 -12.95
N TRP A 90 -1.93 -13.18 -12.09
CA TRP A 90 -1.34 -11.93 -12.58
C TRP A 90 0.08 -12.15 -13.11
N LYS A 91 0.55 -11.19 -13.90
CA LYS A 91 1.99 -11.01 -14.17
C LYS A 91 2.49 -9.88 -13.29
N ASP A 92 3.52 -10.13 -12.49
CA ASP A 92 4.00 -9.17 -11.49
C ASP A 92 4.34 -7.81 -12.09
N GLU A 93 5.01 -7.79 -13.21
CA GLU A 93 5.37 -6.57 -13.93
C GLU A 93 4.17 -5.75 -14.41
N ASN A 94 2.98 -6.33 -14.50
CA ASN A 94 1.77 -5.69 -15.00
C ASN A 94 0.79 -5.30 -13.88
N ILE A 95 1.08 -5.59 -12.62
CA ILE A 95 0.13 -5.32 -11.52
C ILE A 95 -0.22 -3.82 -11.45
N ALA A 96 0.80 -2.95 -11.47
CA ALA A 96 0.62 -1.51 -11.40
C ALA A 96 -0.22 -0.97 -12.57
N ASP A 97 0.05 -1.45 -13.79
CA ASP A 97 -0.74 -1.08 -14.99
C ASP A 97 -2.19 -1.53 -14.87
N SER A 98 -2.40 -2.76 -14.41
CA SER A 98 -3.75 -3.33 -14.26
C SER A 98 -4.58 -2.54 -13.25
N ILE A 99 -4.06 -2.29 -12.07
CA ILE A 99 -4.77 -1.53 -11.02
C ILE A 99 -5.02 -0.09 -11.48
N THR A 100 -4.02 0.55 -12.11
CA THR A 100 -4.14 1.93 -12.59
C THR A 100 -5.15 2.07 -13.71
N SER A 101 -5.19 1.13 -14.66
CA SER A 101 -6.17 1.17 -15.75
C SER A 101 -7.61 1.04 -15.23
N HIS A 102 -7.87 0.12 -14.30
CA HIS A 102 -9.19 -0.02 -13.69
C HIS A 102 -9.63 1.24 -12.92
N ALA A 103 -8.69 1.88 -12.21
CA ALA A 103 -8.96 3.15 -11.54
C ALA A 103 -9.28 4.28 -12.53
N ILE A 104 -8.54 4.38 -13.64
CA ILE A 104 -8.80 5.34 -14.70
C ILE A 104 -10.16 5.12 -15.36
N ASP A 105 -10.50 3.86 -15.66
CA ASP A 105 -11.78 3.52 -16.26
C ASP A 105 -12.94 3.82 -15.32
N PHE A 106 -12.79 3.56 -14.02
CA PHE A 106 -13.75 3.96 -13.02
C PHE A 106 -13.96 5.50 -13.00
N ILE A 107 -12.88 6.29 -12.97
CA ILE A 107 -12.97 7.76 -13.00
C ILE A 107 -13.73 8.25 -14.26
N LYS A 108 -13.43 7.67 -15.42
CA LYS A 108 -14.10 8.04 -16.68
C LYS A 108 -15.59 7.70 -16.68
N GLN A 109 -15.95 6.56 -16.11
CA GLN A 109 -17.36 6.11 -16.04
C GLN A 109 -18.18 6.97 -15.06
N HIS A 110 -17.55 7.48 -14.00
CA HIS A 110 -18.20 8.23 -12.92
C HIS A 110 -17.85 9.73 -12.92
N GLN A 111 -17.39 10.27 -14.06
CA GLN A 111 -16.93 11.67 -14.15
C GLN A 111 -18.03 12.73 -13.89
N ASP A 112 -19.28 12.37 -14.07
CA ASP A 112 -20.43 13.29 -13.96
C ASP A 112 -21.11 13.21 -12.57
N GLU A 113 -20.58 12.42 -11.63
CA GLU A 113 -21.13 12.23 -10.29
C GLU A 113 -20.02 12.26 -9.22
N PRO A 114 -20.35 12.56 -7.96
CA PRO A 114 -19.39 12.45 -6.86
C PRO A 114 -18.97 11.01 -6.63
N PHE A 115 -17.68 10.76 -6.46
CA PHE A 115 -17.15 9.45 -6.11
C PHE A 115 -16.15 9.52 -4.96
N PHE A 116 -15.98 8.40 -4.27
CA PHE A 116 -14.88 8.13 -3.34
C PHE A 116 -14.07 6.96 -3.88
N MET A 117 -12.76 7.17 -4.05
CA MET A 117 -11.85 6.12 -4.51
C MET A 117 -10.78 5.86 -3.44
N TYR A 118 -10.65 4.60 -3.02
CA TYR A 118 -9.52 4.11 -2.26
C TYR A 118 -8.58 3.37 -3.20
N PHE A 119 -7.52 4.05 -3.62
CA PHE A 119 -6.54 3.54 -4.58
C PHE A 119 -5.32 2.99 -3.84
N ALA A 120 -5.32 1.70 -3.52
CA ALA A 120 -4.22 1.00 -2.88
C ALA A 120 -3.34 0.32 -3.93
N THR A 121 -2.11 0.79 -4.07
CA THR A 121 -1.12 0.21 -4.99
C THR A 121 -0.40 -0.97 -4.37
N ASN A 122 0.19 -1.85 -5.20
CA ASN A 122 1.14 -2.86 -4.74
C ASN A 122 2.51 -2.27 -4.41
N ASP A 123 2.92 -1.23 -5.13
CA ASP A 123 4.20 -0.58 -4.91
C ASP A 123 4.13 0.37 -3.70
N VAL A 124 5.17 0.37 -2.90
CA VAL A 124 6.48 -0.27 -3.11
C VAL A 124 6.68 -1.51 -2.22
N HIS A 125 5.62 -2.28 -1.96
CA HIS A 125 5.71 -3.53 -1.22
C HIS A 125 6.44 -4.60 -2.06
N VAL A 126 7.05 -5.57 -1.39
CA VAL A 126 7.67 -6.73 -2.04
C VAL A 126 6.60 -7.70 -2.57
N PRO A 127 6.95 -8.50 -3.60
CA PRO A 127 8.16 -8.48 -4.41
C PRO A 127 8.20 -7.25 -5.32
N ARG A 128 9.31 -6.54 -5.33
CA ARG A 128 9.50 -5.38 -6.19
C ARG A 128 9.94 -5.86 -7.57
N PHE A 129 8.98 -6.01 -8.46
CA PHE A 129 9.24 -6.45 -9.82
C PHE A 129 8.55 -5.51 -10.82
N PRO A 130 9.08 -4.27 -10.95
CA PRO A 130 8.45 -3.25 -11.78
C PRO A 130 8.49 -3.62 -13.26
N HIS A 131 7.54 -3.07 -14.00
CA HIS A 131 7.46 -3.22 -15.46
C HIS A 131 8.79 -2.80 -16.11
N GLU A 132 9.18 -3.48 -17.18
CA GLU A 132 10.50 -3.30 -17.84
C GLU A 132 10.82 -1.84 -18.19
N ARG A 133 9.79 -1.03 -18.53
CA ARG A 133 9.96 0.39 -18.84
C ARG A 133 10.52 1.23 -17.68
N PHE A 134 10.46 0.73 -16.44
CA PHE A 134 11.00 1.42 -15.27
C PHE A 134 12.34 0.86 -14.82
N ARG A 135 12.70 -0.36 -15.23
CA ARG A 135 13.93 -1.03 -14.80
C ARG A 135 15.17 -0.24 -15.20
N GLY A 136 16.08 -0.02 -14.25
CA GLY A 136 17.30 0.73 -14.42
C GLY A 136 17.15 2.25 -14.54
N LYS A 137 15.96 2.81 -14.24
CA LYS A 137 15.71 4.25 -14.36
C LYS A 137 16.27 5.06 -13.20
N THR A 138 16.30 4.50 -12.01
CA THR A 138 16.64 5.26 -10.80
C THR A 138 18.08 5.06 -10.32
N GLY A 139 18.75 3.99 -10.77
CA GLY A 139 20.03 3.56 -10.21
C GLY A 139 19.93 3.00 -8.78
N MET A 140 18.73 2.84 -8.26
CA MET A 140 18.47 2.28 -6.92
C MET A 140 17.86 0.86 -7.00
N GLY A 141 18.14 0.12 -8.07
CA GLY A 141 17.66 -1.24 -8.29
C GLY A 141 16.14 -1.36 -8.34
N HIS A 142 15.64 -2.56 -8.13
CA HIS A 142 14.21 -2.85 -8.18
C HIS A 142 13.37 -1.97 -7.25
N ARG A 143 13.88 -1.67 -6.06
CA ARG A 143 13.19 -0.82 -5.09
C ARG A 143 12.98 0.61 -5.61
N GLY A 144 14.03 1.24 -6.11
CA GLY A 144 13.93 2.60 -6.67
C GLY A 144 13.06 2.65 -7.91
N ASP A 145 13.15 1.64 -8.76
CA ASP A 145 12.36 1.53 -9.99
C ASP A 145 10.87 1.30 -9.68
N ALA A 146 10.54 0.57 -8.59
CA ALA A 146 9.18 0.43 -8.08
C ALA A 146 8.63 1.75 -7.52
N ILE A 147 9.47 2.58 -6.89
CA ILE A 147 9.09 3.94 -6.48
C ILE A 147 8.75 4.80 -7.71
N ALA A 148 9.56 4.72 -8.77
CA ALA A 148 9.29 5.43 -10.01
C ALA A 148 7.99 4.93 -10.70
N GLN A 149 7.70 3.63 -10.61
CA GLN A 149 6.43 3.06 -11.08
C GLN A 149 5.24 3.56 -10.26
N PHE A 150 5.36 3.62 -8.95
CA PHE A 150 4.34 4.20 -8.08
C PHE A 150 4.06 5.67 -8.42
N ASP A 151 5.11 6.48 -8.61
CA ASP A 151 4.97 7.87 -9.02
C ASP A 151 4.24 8.00 -10.37
N TRP A 152 4.53 7.10 -11.31
CA TRP A 152 3.81 7.02 -12.59
C TRP A 152 2.32 6.70 -12.39
N CYS A 153 1.94 5.78 -11.50
CA CYS A 153 0.53 5.48 -11.21
C CYS A 153 -0.22 6.73 -10.75
N VAL A 154 0.37 7.47 -9.81
CA VAL A 154 -0.21 8.74 -9.32
C VAL A 154 -0.30 9.76 -10.45
N GLY A 155 0.75 9.86 -11.27
CA GLY A 155 0.81 10.75 -12.42
C GLY A 155 -0.31 10.50 -13.44
N GLU A 156 -0.60 9.23 -13.76
CA GLU A 156 -1.67 8.87 -14.72
C GLU A 156 -3.07 9.19 -14.15
N LEU A 157 -3.30 8.98 -12.85
CA LEU A 157 -4.56 9.39 -12.22
C LEU A 157 -4.73 10.93 -12.25
N MET A 158 -3.70 11.67 -11.87
CA MET A 158 -3.73 13.14 -11.90
C MET A 158 -3.93 13.68 -13.32
N LYS A 159 -3.29 13.08 -14.32
CA LYS A 159 -3.46 13.39 -15.72
C LYS A 159 -4.91 13.16 -16.17
N THR A 160 -5.47 12.01 -15.84
CA THR A 160 -6.87 11.67 -16.16
C THR A 160 -7.85 12.67 -15.55
N LEU A 161 -7.70 12.98 -14.26
CA LEU A 161 -8.53 14.01 -13.61
C LEU A 161 -8.42 15.36 -14.29
N LYS A 162 -7.23 15.76 -14.74
CA LYS A 162 -7.02 17.01 -15.47
C LYS A 162 -7.67 17.01 -16.85
N GLU A 163 -7.53 15.94 -17.61
CA GLU A 163 -8.15 15.77 -18.93
C GLU A 163 -9.68 15.86 -18.85
N LEU A 164 -10.26 15.30 -17.79
CA LEU A 164 -11.69 15.33 -17.50
C LEU A 164 -12.14 16.64 -16.78
N ARG A 165 -11.22 17.57 -16.48
CA ARG A 165 -11.46 18.81 -15.73
C ARG A 165 -11.99 18.62 -14.31
N LEU A 166 -11.67 17.50 -13.70
CA LEU A 166 -12.02 17.14 -12.33
C LEU A 166 -10.94 17.55 -11.32
N ASP A 167 -9.72 17.81 -11.79
CA ASP A 167 -8.51 18.04 -10.98
C ASP A 167 -8.68 19.14 -9.93
N LYS A 168 -9.42 20.20 -10.23
CA LYS A 168 -9.62 21.32 -9.30
C LYS A 168 -10.56 20.99 -8.15
N ASN A 169 -11.53 20.11 -8.40
CA ASN A 169 -12.58 19.75 -7.42
C ASN A 169 -12.45 18.33 -6.88
N THR A 170 -11.29 17.71 -7.04
CA THR A 170 -10.97 16.41 -6.44
C THR A 170 -9.98 16.62 -5.29
N LEU A 171 -10.34 16.18 -4.09
CA LEU A 171 -9.44 16.07 -2.96
C LEU A 171 -8.62 14.77 -3.10
N ILE A 172 -7.32 14.91 -3.27
CA ILE A 172 -6.37 13.78 -3.33
C ILE A 172 -5.58 13.77 -2.02
N ILE A 173 -5.55 12.62 -1.35
CA ILE A 173 -4.72 12.36 -0.19
C ILE A 173 -3.80 11.19 -0.54
N LEU A 174 -2.49 11.44 -0.56
CA LEU A 174 -1.48 10.41 -0.74
C LEU A 174 -0.82 10.11 0.59
N SER A 175 -0.74 8.83 0.94
CA SER A 175 -0.10 8.37 2.16
C SER A 175 0.42 6.94 2.02
N SER A 176 0.91 6.36 3.10
CA SER A 176 1.33 4.97 3.21
C SER A 176 0.68 4.33 4.44
N ASP A 177 0.69 3.02 4.52
CA ASP A 177 0.15 2.25 5.66
C ASP A 177 1.13 2.16 6.83
N ASN A 178 2.44 2.12 6.54
CA ASN A 178 3.51 2.04 7.53
C ASN A 178 4.79 2.75 7.03
N GLY A 179 5.76 2.84 7.92
CA GLY A 179 7.09 3.34 7.59
C GLY A 179 7.85 2.43 6.62
N ALA A 180 8.94 2.93 6.06
CA ALA A 180 9.72 2.25 5.03
C ALA A 180 10.36 0.95 5.54
N VAL A 181 10.61 0.03 4.62
CA VAL A 181 11.47 -1.15 4.81
C VAL A 181 12.40 -1.29 3.60
N VAL A 182 13.61 -1.75 3.82
CA VAL A 182 14.59 -1.97 2.76
C VAL A 182 14.58 -3.42 2.35
N ASP A 183 15.08 -4.33 3.17
CA ASP A 183 14.95 -5.78 2.94
C ASP A 183 13.67 -6.30 3.59
N ASP A 184 12.84 -6.99 2.82
CA ASP A 184 11.58 -7.59 3.26
C ASP A 184 11.36 -8.95 2.58
N GLY A 185 12.41 -9.78 2.53
CA GLY A 185 12.35 -11.17 2.14
C GLY A 185 12.75 -11.52 0.70
N TYR A 186 13.27 -10.56 -0.07
CA TYR A 186 13.72 -10.81 -1.43
C TYR A 186 15.13 -10.26 -1.69
N ASP A 187 15.90 -10.99 -2.51
CA ASP A 187 17.21 -10.57 -3.00
C ASP A 187 17.03 -9.59 -4.18
N ASP A 188 16.55 -8.40 -3.88
CA ASP A 188 16.26 -7.33 -4.83
C ASP A 188 17.30 -6.19 -4.83
N GLN A 189 18.44 -6.42 -4.18
CA GLN A 189 19.56 -5.47 -4.03
C GLN A 189 19.17 -4.15 -3.34
N ALA A 190 18.07 -4.12 -2.59
CA ALA A 190 17.55 -2.88 -2.00
C ALA A 190 18.52 -2.26 -0.98
N GLU A 191 19.28 -3.07 -0.24
CA GLU A 191 20.28 -2.58 0.71
C GLU A 191 21.53 -2.08 0.00
N ASP A 192 22.01 -2.79 -1.02
CA ASP A 192 23.24 -2.47 -1.75
C ASP A 192 23.12 -1.21 -2.61
N LEU A 193 21.92 -0.94 -3.14
CA LEU A 193 21.66 0.11 -4.11
C LEU A 193 20.85 1.29 -3.55
N LEU A 194 20.99 1.61 -2.27
CA LEU A 194 20.34 2.80 -1.67
C LEU A 194 20.83 4.12 -2.29
N ASN A 195 22.07 4.18 -2.76
CA ASN A 195 22.66 5.37 -3.40
C ASN A 195 22.46 6.68 -2.59
N GLY A 196 22.59 6.57 -1.26
CA GLY A 196 22.40 7.70 -0.34
C GLY A 196 20.95 8.01 -0.01
N HIS A 197 19.97 7.30 -0.56
CA HIS A 197 18.58 7.43 -0.16
C HIS A 197 18.39 6.92 1.27
N GLN A 198 17.70 7.71 2.08
CA GLN A 198 17.35 7.40 3.47
C GLN A 198 15.84 7.16 3.56
N PRO A 199 15.36 5.91 3.47
CA PRO A 199 13.94 5.59 3.36
C PRO A 199 13.08 6.11 4.52
N SER A 200 13.62 6.07 5.74
CA SER A 200 12.97 6.61 6.96
C SER A 200 13.38 8.07 7.25
N GLY A 201 14.10 8.74 6.35
CA GLY A 201 14.61 10.09 6.57
C GLY A 201 15.50 10.16 7.83
N PRO A 202 15.28 11.14 8.74
CA PRO A 202 16.05 11.28 9.97
C PRO A 202 15.58 10.35 11.10
N TRP A 203 14.52 9.58 10.89
CA TRP A 203 13.85 8.81 11.94
C TRP A 203 14.52 7.46 12.18
N ARG A 204 14.63 7.08 13.45
CA ARG A 204 15.07 5.75 13.86
C ARG A 204 14.01 4.70 13.55
N GLY A 205 14.46 3.50 13.16
CA GLY A 205 13.60 2.35 12.90
C GLY A 205 13.05 2.33 11.48
N ASN A 206 12.25 1.32 11.23
CA ASN A 206 11.60 1.04 9.95
C ASN A 206 10.29 0.27 10.20
N LYS A 207 9.59 -0.15 9.14
CA LYS A 207 8.43 -1.06 9.21
C LYS A 207 8.65 -2.11 10.31
N TYR A 208 7.61 -2.53 10.99
CA TYR A 208 7.56 -3.44 12.12
C TYR A 208 7.94 -2.85 13.49
N SER A 209 8.67 -1.74 13.56
CA SER A 209 9.12 -1.17 14.82
C SER A 209 8.16 -0.11 15.37
N ALA A 210 8.17 0.07 16.70
CA ALA A 210 7.45 1.14 17.37
C ALA A 210 8.19 2.50 17.30
N PHE A 211 9.39 2.54 16.71
CA PHE A 211 10.13 3.79 16.49
C PHE A 211 9.47 4.64 15.39
N GLU A 212 9.80 5.92 15.36
CA GLU A 212 9.21 6.89 14.43
C GLU A 212 9.36 6.48 12.96
N GLY A 213 10.50 5.91 12.56
CA GLY A 213 10.70 5.43 11.19
C GLY A 213 9.79 4.26 10.78
N GLY A 214 9.14 3.58 11.75
CA GLY A 214 8.17 2.52 11.46
C GLY A 214 6.72 3.02 11.38
N THR A 215 6.42 4.17 11.97
CA THR A 215 5.05 4.66 12.15
C THR A 215 4.79 6.03 11.51
N ALA A 216 5.81 6.88 11.37
CA ALA A 216 5.70 8.13 10.62
C ALA A 216 5.65 7.85 9.13
N ILE A 217 4.58 8.28 8.50
CA ILE A 217 4.28 8.04 7.08
C ILE A 217 4.12 9.37 6.35
N PRO A 218 4.39 9.41 5.03
CA PRO A 218 4.12 10.60 4.23
C PRO A 218 2.62 10.92 4.24
N ALA A 219 2.30 12.22 4.19
CA ALA A 219 0.94 12.70 3.98
C ALA A 219 0.96 13.92 3.07
N ILE A 220 0.40 13.79 1.88
CA ILE A 220 0.32 14.87 0.90
C ILE A 220 -1.15 15.09 0.56
N VAL A 221 -1.58 16.35 0.65
CA VAL A 221 -2.96 16.74 0.32
C VAL A 221 -2.94 17.70 -0.86
N HIS A 222 -3.69 17.35 -1.90
CA HIS A 222 -3.86 18.18 -3.09
C HIS A 222 -5.35 18.39 -3.39
N TRP A 223 -5.79 19.63 -3.36
CA TRP A 223 -7.15 20.03 -3.72
C TRP A 223 -7.18 21.51 -4.10
N PRO A 224 -6.96 21.86 -5.36
CA PRO A 224 -6.81 23.28 -5.78
C PRO A 224 -7.95 24.21 -5.35
N ASN A 225 -9.18 23.74 -5.35
CA ASN A 225 -10.33 24.56 -4.92
C ASN A 225 -10.49 24.68 -3.39
N GLY A 226 -9.86 23.77 -2.60
CA GLY A 226 -10.07 23.73 -1.15
C GLY A 226 -8.81 23.94 -0.32
N VAL A 227 -7.61 23.76 -0.88
CA VAL A 227 -6.34 23.84 -0.16
C VAL A 227 -5.39 24.80 -0.85
N LYS A 228 -4.85 25.75 -0.09
CA LYS A 228 -3.77 26.61 -0.59
C LYS A 228 -2.47 25.82 -0.63
N GLY A 229 -1.98 25.52 -1.83
CA GLY A 229 -0.74 24.75 -2.03
C GLY A 229 0.53 25.44 -1.53
N GLY A 230 1.65 24.69 -1.57
CA GLY A 230 2.99 25.17 -1.22
C GLY A 230 3.22 25.34 0.29
N LYS A 231 2.49 24.60 1.12
CA LYS A 231 2.64 24.59 2.58
C LYS A 231 3.16 23.24 3.06
N THR A 232 3.93 23.27 4.14
CA THR A 232 4.25 22.12 4.99
C THR A 232 3.62 22.30 6.36
N SER A 233 3.37 21.20 7.07
CA SER A 233 2.77 21.20 8.40
C SER A 233 3.40 20.12 9.26
N ASP A 234 3.77 20.48 10.49
CA ASP A 234 4.31 19.56 11.50
C ASP A 234 3.21 19.04 12.45
N VAL A 235 1.95 19.29 12.12
CA VAL A 235 0.82 18.92 12.96
C VAL A 235 0.70 17.41 13.09
N LEU A 236 0.69 16.91 14.33
CA LEU A 236 0.43 15.51 14.62
C LEU A 236 -1.00 15.16 14.23
N MET A 237 -1.11 14.21 13.32
CA MET A 237 -2.37 13.59 12.86
C MET A 237 -2.22 12.06 12.82
N SER A 238 -3.32 11.36 12.69
CA SER A 238 -3.35 9.92 12.43
C SER A 238 -4.32 9.61 11.29
N GLN A 239 -4.07 8.55 10.54
CA GLN A 239 -4.98 8.08 9.47
C GLN A 239 -6.39 7.77 10.00
N ILE A 240 -6.52 7.34 11.26
CA ILE A 240 -7.84 7.12 11.87
C ILE A 240 -8.70 8.39 11.92
N ASP A 241 -8.08 9.58 11.84
CA ASP A 241 -8.78 10.86 11.84
C ASP A 241 -9.43 11.19 10.49
N TRP A 242 -9.07 10.48 9.42
CA TRP A 242 -9.64 10.73 8.09
C TRP A 242 -11.14 10.47 8.05
N ILE A 243 -11.62 9.43 8.71
CA ILE A 243 -13.04 9.10 8.73
C ILE A 243 -13.87 10.26 9.28
N ALA A 244 -13.55 10.78 10.47
CA ALA A 244 -14.28 11.90 11.05
C ALA A 244 -14.10 13.21 10.27
N SER A 245 -12.90 13.42 9.69
CA SER A 245 -12.56 14.62 8.91
C SER A 245 -13.30 14.64 7.56
N LEU A 246 -13.20 13.55 6.80
CA LEU A 246 -13.89 13.43 5.51
C LEU A 246 -15.42 13.39 5.70
N GLY A 247 -15.90 12.70 6.74
CA GLY A 247 -17.30 12.74 7.10
C GLY A 247 -17.80 14.15 7.43
N SER A 248 -16.99 14.95 8.11
CA SER A 248 -17.31 16.37 8.38
C SER A 248 -17.35 17.18 7.07
N LEU A 249 -16.43 16.92 6.14
CA LEU A 249 -16.37 17.59 4.82
C LEU A 249 -17.68 17.40 4.04
N ILE A 250 -18.20 16.18 4.03
CA ILE A 250 -19.44 15.82 3.29
C ILE A 250 -20.69 15.88 4.16
N GLN A 251 -20.59 16.36 5.41
CA GLN A 251 -21.68 16.45 6.38
C GLN A 251 -22.37 15.10 6.67
N ALA A 252 -21.58 14.01 6.64
CA ALA A 252 -22.09 12.67 6.94
C ALA A 252 -22.49 12.53 8.42
N LYS A 253 -23.55 11.76 8.66
CA LYS A 253 -23.97 11.37 10.01
C LYS A 253 -23.43 9.99 10.33
N PHE A 254 -22.66 9.89 11.39
CA PHE A 254 -22.14 8.61 11.86
C PHE A 254 -23.13 7.92 12.81
N PRO A 255 -23.28 6.59 12.72
CA PRO A 255 -23.97 5.82 13.74
C PRO A 255 -23.33 6.02 15.12
N LYS A 256 -24.15 5.98 16.17
CA LYS A 256 -23.64 6.10 17.54
C LYS A 256 -22.64 4.97 17.84
N GLY A 257 -21.46 5.32 18.32
CA GLY A 257 -20.40 4.37 18.66
C GLY A 257 -19.53 3.92 17.49
N SER A 258 -19.70 4.46 16.28
CA SER A 258 -18.74 4.28 15.18
C SER A 258 -17.60 5.30 15.24
N ALA A 259 -16.44 4.95 14.68
CA ALA A 259 -15.26 5.81 14.56
C ALA A 259 -14.84 6.47 15.92
N ILE A 260 -14.94 5.73 17.02
CA ILE A 260 -14.73 6.24 18.39
C ILE A 260 -13.36 6.86 18.64
N ASP A 261 -12.33 6.35 17.95
CA ASP A 261 -10.94 6.86 18.06
C ASP A 261 -10.62 7.96 17.05
N SER A 262 -11.51 8.19 16.08
CA SER A 262 -11.35 9.21 15.05
C SER A 262 -11.70 10.59 15.57
N ARG A 263 -10.88 11.57 15.27
CA ARG A 263 -11.10 12.98 15.60
C ARG A 263 -11.25 13.79 14.33
N ASN A 264 -12.22 14.69 14.31
CA ASN A 264 -12.33 15.63 13.18
C ASN A 264 -11.09 16.54 13.15
N ARG A 265 -10.26 16.37 12.16
CA ARG A 265 -9.04 17.12 11.85
C ARG A 265 -9.09 17.73 10.45
N LEU A 266 -10.30 18.02 9.97
CA LEU A 266 -10.49 18.60 8.64
C LEU A 266 -9.68 19.89 8.44
N GLY A 267 -9.66 20.77 9.45
CA GLY A 267 -8.88 22.00 9.39
C GLY A 267 -7.37 21.77 9.23
N ASN A 268 -6.83 20.73 9.89
CA ASN A 268 -5.41 20.34 9.72
C ASN A 268 -5.17 19.76 8.31
N LEU A 269 -6.05 18.89 7.86
CA LEU A 269 -5.98 18.29 6.51
C LEU A 269 -6.02 19.35 5.41
N LEU A 270 -6.82 20.39 5.58
CA LEU A 270 -6.95 21.51 4.63
C LEU A 270 -5.94 22.64 4.88
N GLY A 271 -5.05 22.52 5.87
CA GLY A 271 -4.04 23.53 6.21
C GLY A 271 -4.60 24.85 6.76
N THR A 272 -5.76 24.80 7.42
CA THR A 272 -6.44 25.96 8.04
C THR A 272 -6.39 25.93 9.58
N ASP A 273 -5.97 24.81 10.18
CA ASP A 273 -5.78 24.64 11.62
C ASP A 273 -4.39 24.05 11.90
N ASN A 274 -3.71 24.55 12.92
CA ASN A 274 -2.39 24.10 13.34
C ASN A 274 -2.41 23.41 14.72
N ASN A 275 -3.57 23.10 15.26
CA ASN A 275 -3.66 22.38 16.53
C ASN A 275 -3.29 20.91 16.34
N HIS A 276 -2.39 20.40 17.16
CA HIS A 276 -2.00 19.00 17.14
C HIS A 276 -3.12 18.07 17.64
N ARG A 277 -3.16 16.84 17.13
CA ARG A 277 -3.77 15.74 17.88
C ARG A 277 -3.02 15.61 19.21
N PRO A 278 -3.71 15.50 20.37
CA PRO A 278 -3.01 15.46 21.65
C PRO A 278 -2.02 14.29 21.74
N TRP A 279 -2.41 13.12 21.24
CA TRP A 279 -1.58 11.91 21.24
C TRP A 279 -2.07 10.91 20.19
N VAL A 280 -1.17 10.03 19.77
CA VAL A 280 -1.45 8.85 18.93
C VAL A 280 -0.90 7.63 19.66
N ILE A 281 -1.70 6.58 19.76
CA ILE A 281 -1.26 5.25 20.20
C ILE A 281 -0.96 4.42 18.96
N GLU A 282 0.16 3.74 18.96
CA GLU A 282 0.63 2.91 17.86
C GLU A 282 1.09 1.56 18.41
N GLN A 283 1.01 0.52 17.59
CA GLN A 283 1.45 -0.82 17.96
C GLN A 283 2.41 -1.36 16.90
N ALA A 284 3.54 -1.88 17.33
CA ALA A 284 4.51 -2.55 16.48
C ALA A 284 4.14 -4.01 16.21
N ALA A 285 4.80 -4.64 15.24
CA ALA A 285 4.56 -6.04 14.89
C ALA A 285 4.82 -7.03 16.05
N ASN A 286 5.73 -6.70 16.96
CA ASN A 286 6.02 -7.48 18.16
C ASN A 286 5.07 -7.17 19.33
N THR A 287 3.93 -6.55 19.07
CA THR A 287 2.92 -6.12 20.05
C THR A 287 3.32 -4.96 20.95
N ALA A 288 4.54 -4.42 20.86
CA ALA A 288 4.97 -3.26 21.64
C ALA A 288 4.09 -2.05 21.33
N PHE A 289 3.61 -1.38 22.38
CA PHE A 289 2.88 -0.13 22.25
C PHE A 289 3.82 1.06 22.29
N SER A 290 3.46 2.10 21.55
CA SER A 290 4.04 3.42 21.69
C SER A 290 2.97 4.50 21.76
N MET A 291 3.32 5.62 22.36
CA MET A 291 2.50 6.82 22.39
C MET A 291 3.31 8.00 21.87
N ARG A 292 2.86 8.58 20.78
CA ARG A 292 3.37 9.85 20.27
C ARG A 292 2.60 11.00 20.90
N TYR A 293 3.30 11.93 21.54
CA TYR A 293 2.75 13.16 22.11
C TYR A 293 3.59 14.35 21.63
N ILE A 294 3.10 15.06 20.64
CA ILE A 294 3.76 16.19 19.97
C ILE A 294 5.20 15.84 19.59
N ASP A 295 6.20 16.26 20.37
CA ASP A 295 7.64 16.06 20.11
C ASP A 295 8.21 14.83 20.83
N TRP A 296 7.41 14.15 21.63
CA TRP A 296 7.85 13.02 22.44
C TRP A 296 7.21 11.72 21.97
N LYS A 297 8.00 10.66 22.01
CA LYS A 297 7.50 9.30 21.79
C LYS A 297 7.93 8.41 22.94
N TYR A 298 6.95 7.89 23.67
CA TYR A 298 7.16 6.83 24.66
C TYR A 298 6.96 5.49 23.99
N ILE A 299 7.87 4.56 24.20
CA ILE A 299 7.78 3.17 23.76
C ILE A 299 7.83 2.29 25.00
N ASP A 300 6.90 1.34 25.15
CA ASP A 300 6.85 0.45 26.29
C ASP A 300 8.13 -0.43 26.33
N PRO A 301 8.95 -0.32 27.39
CA PRO A 301 10.21 -1.04 27.47
C PRO A 301 10.04 -2.54 27.71
N HIS A 302 8.88 -2.99 28.15
CA HIS A 302 8.61 -4.41 28.45
C HIS A 302 8.30 -5.21 27.18
N ASP A 303 7.71 -4.53 26.21
CA ASP A 303 7.28 -5.11 24.92
C ASP A 303 8.05 -4.52 23.73
N GLY A 304 8.97 -3.59 23.97
CA GLY A 304 9.79 -2.98 22.94
C GLY A 304 10.70 -3.99 22.23
N PRO A 305 11.09 -3.72 20.98
CA PRO A 305 12.01 -4.60 20.27
C PRO A 305 13.29 -4.77 21.09
N LYS A 306 13.63 -6.01 21.39
CA LYS A 306 14.96 -6.35 21.93
C LYS A 306 15.95 -6.00 20.82
N MET A 307 16.73 -4.96 21.05
CA MET A 307 17.82 -4.54 20.16
C MET A 307 18.98 -5.52 20.27
#